data_896d8495d2395d4991a252f45a22d9b5
#
_entry.id   896d8495d2395d4991a252f45a22d9b5
#
_cell.length_a   1.000
_cell.length_b   1.000
_cell.length_c   1.000
_cell.angle_alpha   90.00
_cell.angle_beta   90.00
_cell.angle_gamma   90.00
#
_symmetry.space_group_name_H-M   'P 1'
#
loop_
_entity.id
_entity.type
_entity.pdbx_description
1 polymer ?
#
loop_
_entity_poly.entity_id
_entity_poly.type
_entity_poly.pdbx_seq_one_letter_code
_entity_poly.pdbx_strand_id
1 'polypeptide(L)'
;PPMERFLYSADHRLKDYKTKNPLLIFRNDGGSARVAKTMAVKTYSSGPCGGMQGAKALAIHYGFNHLISYDVGGTTTDIGVITDGAINERRRGIIEGIDISFPMPNIYSAGVGGSSIITTDEHGICIGPQSVGAAPGPACFGYGGKDATITDVFLLLGVFDPARYFGGKLTLDAERALDVITTTIATPLALSTFDAL
;
A
#
# COMPACT_ATOMS: atom_id res chain seq x y z
N PRO A 1 -6.51 6.11 -23.91
CA PRO A 1 -6.66 5.33 -22.68
C PRO A 1 -6.79 6.25 -21.46
N PRO A 2 -7.52 5.85 -20.38
CA PRO A 2 -7.76 6.74 -19.22
C PRO A 2 -6.46 7.25 -18.56
N MET A 3 -5.46 6.40 -18.38
CA MET A 3 -4.19 6.77 -17.77
C MET A 3 -3.44 7.84 -18.58
N GLU A 4 -3.40 7.74 -19.89
CA GLU A 4 -2.75 8.78 -20.72
C GLU A 4 -3.45 10.13 -20.58
N ARG A 5 -4.79 10.14 -20.62
CA ARG A 5 -5.57 11.37 -20.40
C ARG A 5 -5.26 11.99 -19.05
N PHE A 6 -5.18 11.16 -18.00
CA PHE A 6 -4.81 11.61 -16.66
C PHE A 6 -3.42 12.25 -16.65
N LEU A 7 -2.41 11.58 -17.21
CA LEU A 7 -1.04 12.09 -17.24
C LEU A 7 -0.92 13.41 -18.00
N TYR A 8 -1.56 13.52 -19.17
CA TYR A 8 -1.57 14.77 -19.94
C TYR A 8 -2.34 15.88 -19.20
N SER A 9 -3.46 15.56 -18.56
CA SER A 9 -4.22 16.53 -17.77
C SER A 9 -3.39 17.05 -16.58
N ALA A 10 -2.66 16.18 -15.89
CA ALA A 10 -1.76 16.57 -14.80
C ALA A 10 -0.63 17.48 -15.30
N ASP A 11 0.03 17.13 -16.42
CA ASP A 11 1.09 17.95 -17.03
C ASP A 11 0.57 19.34 -17.43
N HIS A 12 -0.63 19.43 -18.02
CA HIS A 12 -1.25 20.70 -18.38
C HIS A 12 -1.55 21.55 -17.14
N ARG A 13 -2.19 20.96 -16.09
CA ARG A 13 -2.49 21.70 -14.86
C ARG A 13 -1.22 22.24 -14.19
N LEU A 14 -0.13 21.49 -14.16
CA LEU A 14 1.14 21.98 -13.62
C LEU A 14 1.69 23.16 -14.42
N LYS A 15 1.52 23.18 -15.75
CA LYS A 15 1.88 24.31 -16.61
C LYS A 15 1.02 25.54 -16.31
N ASP A 16 -0.29 25.37 -16.08
CA ASP A 16 -1.19 26.46 -15.69
C ASP A 16 -0.74 27.10 -14.36
N TYR A 17 -0.23 26.30 -13.42
CA TYR A 17 0.41 26.77 -12.19
C TYR A 17 1.83 27.34 -12.40
N LYS A 18 2.28 27.49 -13.66
CA LYS A 18 3.61 28.03 -14.02
C LYS A 18 4.78 27.22 -13.43
N THR A 19 4.59 25.92 -13.22
CA THR A 19 5.66 25.03 -12.79
C THR A 19 6.74 24.98 -13.86
N LYS A 20 7.97 25.34 -13.50
CA LYS A 20 9.09 25.44 -14.43
C LYS A 20 9.64 24.10 -14.89
N ASN A 21 9.62 23.10 -13.97
CA ASN A 21 10.13 21.77 -14.26
C ASN A 21 9.08 20.91 -14.94
N PRO A 22 9.47 20.05 -15.90
CA PRO A 22 8.54 19.12 -16.54
C PRO A 22 8.06 18.07 -15.52
N LEU A 23 6.80 17.61 -15.68
CA LEU A 23 6.31 16.45 -14.96
C LEU A 23 7.09 15.21 -15.42
N LEU A 24 7.75 14.55 -14.49
CA LEU A 24 8.40 13.27 -14.70
C LEU A 24 7.54 12.16 -14.12
N ILE A 25 7.32 11.13 -14.92
CA ILE A 25 6.57 9.94 -14.53
C ILE A 25 7.57 8.84 -14.20
N PHE A 26 7.53 8.36 -12.98
CA PHE A 26 8.30 7.19 -12.58
C PHE A 26 7.67 5.93 -13.18
N ARG A 27 8.51 5.03 -13.68
CA ARG A 27 8.08 3.87 -14.44
C ARG A 27 8.47 2.56 -13.75
N ASN A 28 7.80 1.49 -14.15
CA ASN A 28 8.04 0.15 -13.64
C ASN A 28 9.40 -0.47 -14.05
N ASP A 29 10.16 0.19 -14.89
CA ASP A 29 11.55 -0.17 -15.20
C ASP A 29 12.59 0.56 -14.32
N GLY A 30 12.14 1.26 -13.26
CA GLY A 30 13.00 2.01 -12.35
C GLY A 30 13.49 3.35 -12.91
N GLY A 31 13.08 3.72 -14.12
CA GLY A 31 13.42 4.99 -14.73
C GLY A 31 12.32 6.03 -14.64
N SER A 32 12.65 7.28 -15.01
CA SER A 32 11.67 8.35 -15.12
C SER A 32 11.69 8.96 -16.51
N ALA A 33 10.52 9.37 -17.01
CA ALA A 33 10.40 10.03 -18.29
C ALA A 33 9.32 11.11 -18.28
N ARG A 34 9.38 12.06 -19.21
CA ARG A 34 8.30 13.02 -19.44
C ARG A 34 7.03 12.29 -19.90
N VAL A 35 5.86 12.90 -19.65
CA VAL A 35 4.56 12.35 -20.06
C VAL A 35 4.55 11.88 -21.50
N ALA A 36 5.00 12.71 -22.44
CA ALA A 36 5.03 12.39 -23.87
C ALA A 36 5.92 11.18 -24.27
N LYS A 37 6.78 10.71 -23.34
CA LYS A 37 7.67 9.54 -23.52
C LYS A 37 7.27 8.36 -22.63
N THR A 38 6.10 8.44 -21.98
CA THR A 38 5.62 7.41 -21.07
C THR A 38 4.38 6.74 -21.65
N MET A 39 4.46 5.44 -21.89
CA MET A 39 3.29 4.63 -22.23
C MET A 39 2.59 4.18 -20.93
N ALA A 40 1.25 4.10 -20.96
CA ALA A 40 0.45 3.75 -19.78
C ALA A 40 0.89 2.45 -19.09
N VAL A 41 1.24 1.40 -19.84
CA VAL A 41 1.72 0.12 -19.30
C VAL A 41 3.01 0.26 -18.50
N LYS A 42 3.81 1.27 -18.75
CA LYS A 42 5.04 1.57 -17.99
C LYS A 42 4.78 2.17 -16.60
N THR A 43 3.54 2.54 -16.30
CA THR A 43 3.15 3.01 -14.96
C THR A 43 2.55 1.90 -14.08
N TYR A 44 2.29 0.73 -14.65
CA TYR A 44 1.81 -0.42 -13.88
C TYR A 44 2.84 -0.82 -12.82
N SER A 45 2.40 -0.96 -11.56
CA SER A 45 3.27 -1.25 -10.40
C SER A 45 4.46 -0.29 -10.25
N SER A 46 4.36 0.96 -10.74
CA SER A 46 5.45 1.94 -10.59
C SER A 46 5.68 2.36 -9.13
N GLY A 47 4.63 2.38 -8.29
CA GLY A 47 4.73 2.63 -6.85
C GLY A 47 5.61 1.59 -6.14
N PRO A 48 5.24 0.30 -6.17
CA PRO A 48 6.06 -0.79 -5.63
C PRO A 48 7.49 -0.80 -6.19
N CYS A 49 7.66 -0.55 -7.51
CA CYS A 49 8.99 -0.41 -8.11
C CYS A 49 9.80 0.72 -7.47
N GLY A 50 9.16 1.87 -7.21
CA GLY A 50 9.78 3.00 -6.51
C GLY A 50 10.22 2.64 -5.10
N GLY A 51 9.39 1.91 -4.35
CA GLY A 51 9.73 1.37 -3.04
C GLY A 51 10.98 0.48 -3.09
N MET A 52 11.06 -0.43 -4.06
CA MET A 52 12.22 -1.29 -4.26
C MET A 52 13.51 -0.51 -4.62
N GLN A 53 13.41 0.54 -5.43
CA GLN A 53 14.57 1.40 -5.72
C GLN A 53 15.02 2.18 -4.49
N GLY A 54 14.07 2.66 -3.66
CA GLY A 54 14.35 3.28 -2.37
C GLY A 54 15.03 2.30 -1.41
N ALA A 55 14.49 1.08 -1.29
CA ALA A 55 15.08 0.02 -0.47
C ALA A 55 16.51 -0.33 -0.94
N LYS A 56 16.75 -0.38 -2.26
CA LYS A 56 18.11 -0.58 -2.82
C LYS A 56 19.05 0.55 -2.44
N ALA A 57 18.60 1.80 -2.51
CA ALA A 57 19.43 2.95 -2.13
C ALA A 57 19.80 2.88 -0.63
N LEU A 58 18.86 2.50 0.24
CA LEU A 58 19.13 2.28 1.66
C LEU A 58 20.08 1.10 1.89
N ALA A 59 19.89 -0.02 1.19
CA ALA A 59 20.80 -1.16 1.28
C ALA A 59 22.24 -0.77 0.96
N ILE A 60 22.45 -0.02 -0.12
CA ILE A 60 23.77 0.51 -0.49
C ILE A 60 24.33 1.43 0.62
N HIS A 61 23.49 2.34 1.12
CA HIS A 61 23.90 3.31 2.16
C HIS A 61 24.36 2.61 3.45
N TYR A 62 23.67 1.55 3.86
CA TYR A 62 23.99 0.81 5.08
C TYR A 62 24.91 -0.40 4.86
N GLY A 63 25.34 -0.67 3.64
CA GLY A 63 26.24 -1.76 3.32
C GLY A 63 25.59 -3.15 3.36
N PHE A 64 24.28 -3.24 3.11
CA PHE A 64 23.57 -4.52 3.06
C PHE A 64 23.56 -5.07 1.63
N ASN A 65 24.03 -6.29 1.44
CA ASN A 65 23.95 -7.00 0.16
C ASN A 65 22.61 -7.73 -0.04
N HIS A 66 21.94 -8.10 1.06
CA HIS A 66 20.67 -8.80 1.06
C HIS A 66 19.67 -8.00 1.89
N LEU A 67 18.45 -7.77 1.36
CA LEU A 67 17.41 -7.04 2.02
C LEU A 67 16.04 -7.51 1.55
N ILE A 68 15.10 -7.62 2.48
CA ILE A 68 13.69 -7.78 2.19
C ILE A 68 13.00 -6.42 2.39
N SER A 69 12.34 -5.92 1.35
CA SER A 69 11.47 -4.76 1.42
C SER A 69 10.06 -5.21 1.74
N TYR A 70 9.43 -4.57 2.70
CA TYR A 70 8.08 -4.86 3.15
C TYR A 70 7.32 -3.54 3.25
N ASP A 71 6.44 -3.27 2.28
CA ASP A 71 5.67 -2.03 2.18
C ASP A 71 4.19 -2.33 2.45
N VAL A 72 3.72 -1.93 3.63
CA VAL A 72 2.33 -2.12 4.05
C VAL A 72 1.52 -0.90 3.68
N GLY A 73 0.74 -1.02 2.62
CA GLY A 73 -0.21 0.00 2.19
C GLY A 73 -1.56 -0.08 2.88
N GLY A 74 -2.53 0.67 2.39
CA GLY A 74 -3.91 0.63 2.90
C GLY A 74 -4.66 -0.66 2.53
N THR A 75 -4.43 -1.19 1.33
CA THR A 75 -5.16 -2.34 0.76
C THR A 75 -4.27 -3.54 0.45
N THR A 76 -2.99 -3.30 0.18
CA THR A 76 -2.02 -4.32 -0.20
C THR A 76 -0.73 -4.17 0.59
N THR A 77 0.00 -5.27 0.69
CA THR A 77 1.37 -5.30 1.18
C THR A 77 2.26 -5.79 0.05
N ASP A 78 3.25 -4.98 -0.32
CA ASP A 78 4.19 -5.28 -1.38
C ASP A 78 5.52 -5.77 -0.78
N ILE A 79 5.94 -6.97 -1.19
CA ILE A 79 7.15 -7.61 -0.68
C ILE A 79 8.12 -7.82 -1.84
N GLY A 80 9.34 -7.36 -1.68
CA GLY A 80 10.40 -7.53 -2.65
C GLY A 80 11.73 -7.92 -2.02
N VAL A 81 12.63 -8.51 -2.80
CA VAL A 81 13.91 -9.00 -2.33
C VAL A 81 15.04 -8.38 -3.14
N ILE A 82 16.07 -7.94 -2.43
CA ILE A 82 17.37 -7.55 -2.98
C ILE A 82 18.37 -8.64 -2.61
N THR A 83 19.07 -9.15 -3.62
CA THR A 83 20.09 -10.18 -3.46
C THR A 83 21.36 -9.70 -4.15
N ASP A 84 22.50 -9.78 -3.45
CA ASP A 84 23.80 -9.31 -3.93
C ASP A 84 23.76 -7.86 -4.46
N GLY A 85 23.03 -7.00 -3.74
CA GLY A 85 22.86 -5.58 -4.08
C GLY A 85 21.99 -5.31 -5.33
N ALA A 86 21.36 -6.34 -5.90
CA ALA A 86 20.49 -6.23 -7.07
C ALA A 86 19.03 -6.53 -6.72
N ILE A 87 18.10 -5.77 -7.31
CA ILE A 87 16.68 -6.07 -7.23
C ILE A 87 16.42 -7.30 -8.10
N ASN A 88 15.72 -8.29 -7.54
CA ASN A 88 15.29 -9.45 -8.31
C ASN A 88 14.27 -9.03 -9.36
N GLU A 89 14.47 -9.36 -10.62
CA GLU A 89 13.63 -8.98 -11.75
C GLU A 89 13.05 -10.17 -12.49
N ARG A 90 11.83 -10.01 -12.97
CA ARG A 90 11.25 -10.88 -14.00
C ARG A 90 11.51 -10.23 -15.36
N ARG A 91 12.18 -10.94 -16.25
CA ARG A 91 12.45 -10.47 -17.62
C ARG A 91 11.24 -10.57 -18.54
N ARG A 92 10.28 -11.42 -18.21
CA ARG A 92 8.99 -11.60 -18.88
C ARG A 92 7.94 -11.91 -17.83
N GLY A 93 6.70 -11.54 -18.07
CA GLY A 93 5.61 -11.80 -17.14
C GLY A 93 4.26 -11.61 -17.80
N ILE A 94 3.21 -11.76 -17.03
CA ILE A 94 1.82 -11.54 -17.46
C ILE A 94 1.26 -10.42 -16.59
N ILE A 95 0.67 -9.41 -17.22
CA ILE A 95 -0.11 -8.36 -16.57
C ILE A 95 -1.55 -8.49 -17.06
N GLU A 96 -2.48 -8.77 -16.15
CA GLU A 96 -3.91 -8.92 -16.49
C GLU A 96 -4.14 -9.86 -17.70
N GLY A 97 -3.44 -10.99 -17.74
CA GLY A 97 -3.54 -11.97 -18.83
C GLY A 97 -2.79 -11.61 -20.11
N ILE A 98 -2.05 -10.48 -20.14
CA ILE A 98 -1.28 -10.03 -21.31
C ILE A 98 0.21 -10.28 -21.08
N ASP A 99 0.85 -10.97 -22.01
CA ASP A 99 2.30 -11.17 -22.00
C ASP A 99 3.05 -9.86 -22.16
N ILE A 100 4.04 -9.64 -21.29
CA ILE A 100 4.94 -8.49 -21.36
C ILE A 100 6.37 -8.95 -21.63
N SER A 101 7.10 -8.15 -22.43
CA SER A 101 8.47 -8.45 -22.86
C SER A 101 9.52 -7.48 -22.31
N PHE A 102 9.21 -6.75 -21.24
CA PHE A 102 10.15 -5.86 -20.58
C PHE A 102 10.38 -6.29 -19.12
N PRO A 103 11.59 -6.05 -18.57
CA PRO A 103 11.90 -6.42 -17.20
C PRO A 103 11.08 -5.59 -16.21
N MET A 104 10.66 -6.23 -15.13
CA MET A 104 9.97 -5.62 -13.99
C MET A 104 10.53 -6.20 -12.69
N PRO A 105 10.58 -5.44 -11.60
CA PRO A 105 10.86 -5.99 -10.27
C PRO A 105 9.95 -7.16 -9.94
N ASN A 106 10.53 -8.22 -9.37
CA ASN A 106 9.76 -9.35 -8.89
C ASN A 106 9.21 -9.01 -7.50
N ILE A 107 8.00 -8.45 -7.48
CA ILE A 107 7.30 -8.03 -6.26
C ILE A 107 6.11 -8.96 -6.05
N TYR A 108 5.97 -9.46 -4.84
CA TYR A 108 4.78 -10.16 -4.38
C TYR A 108 3.85 -9.16 -3.70
N SER A 109 2.65 -8.97 -4.25
CA SER A 109 1.61 -8.15 -3.64
C SER A 109 0.59 -9.05 -2.95
N ALA A 110 0.52 -8.99 -1.64
CA ALA A 110 -0.53 -9.61 -0.86
C ALA A 110 -1.73 -8.67 -0.76
N GLY A 111 -2.95 -9.18 -0.93
CA GLY A 111 -4.19 -8.42 -0.79
C GLY A 111 -4.56 -8.14 0.68
N VAL A 112 -3.57 -7.78 1.48
CA VAL A 112 -3.71 -7.47 2.91
C VAL A 112 -2.99 -6.15 3.18
N GLY A 113 -3.69 -5.20 3.80
CA GLY A 113 -3.14 -3.91 4.20
C GLY A 113 -3.92 -3.30 5.35
N GLY A 114 -3.59 -2.09 5.73
CA GLY A 114 -4.18 -1.44 6.91
C GLY A 114 -5.70 -1.35 6.91
N SER A 115 -6.33 -1.21 5.74
CA SER A 115 -7.79 -1.14 5.60
C SER A 115 -8.43 -2.50 5.28
N SER A 116 -7.67 -3.61 5.32
CA SER A 116 -8.23 -4.94 5.11
C SER A 116 -9.20 -5.31 6.22
N ILE A 117 -10.37 -5.82 5.81
CA ILE A 117 -11.42 -6.22 6.75
C ILE A 117 -11.00 -7.50 7.45
N ILE A 118 -11.21 -7.54 8.75
CA ILE A 118 -11.03 -8.73 9.58
C ILE A 118 -12.40 -9.34 9.80
N THR A 119 -12.52 -10.61 9.47
CA THR A 119 -13.74 -11.41 9.66
C THR A 119 -13.43 -12.69 10.43
N THR A 120 -14.46 -13.38 10.85
CA THR A 120 -14.33 -14.68 11.51
C THR A 120 -15.15 -15.73 10.77
N ASP A 121 -14.62 -16.94 10.67
CA ASP A 121 -15.31 -18.11 10.14
C ASP A 121 -15.08 -19.35 11.02
N GLU A 122 -15.46 -20.54 10.55
CA GLU A 122 -15.27 -21.82 11.26
C GLU A 122 -13.79 -22.19 11.47
N HIS A 123 -12.85 -21.55 10.75
CA HIS A 123 -11.41 -21.77 10.87
C HIS A 123 -10.72 -20.71 11.74
N GLY A 124 -11.45 -19.66 12.16
CA GLY A 124 -10.94 -18.60 13.02
C GLY A 124 -10.95 -17.22 12.37
N ILE A 125 -9.87 -16.45 12.56
CA ILE A 125 -9.75 -15.08 12.06
C ILE A 125 -9.23 -15.09 10.62
N CYS A 126 -9.97 -14.40 9.74
CA CYS A 126 -9.62 -14.20 8.35
C CYS A 126 -9.36 -12.70 8.07
N ILE A 127 -8.31 -12.37 7.28
CA ILE A 127 -7.94 -11.00 6.97
C ILE A 127 -7.95 -10.78 5.46
N GLY A 128 -8.75 -9.81 5.00
CA GLY A 128 -8.91 -9.50 3.60
C GLY A 128 -9.50 -10.65 2.77
N PRO A 129 -9.38 -10.61 1.45
CA PRO A 129 -8.83 -9.54 0.60
C PRO A 129 -9.72 -8.28 0.53
N GLN A 130 -10.91 -8.29 1.11
CA GLN A 130 -11.81 -7.14 1.12
C GLN A 130 -11.20 -6.01 1.96
N SER A 131 -11.44 -4.78 1.54
CA SER A 131 -10.92 -3.58 2.17
C SER A 131 -12.00 -2.51 2.28
N VAL A 132 -12.02 -1.80 3.40
CA VAL A 132 -12.90 -0.63 3.58
C VAL A 132 -12.41 0.59 2.81
N GLY A 133 -11.24 0.53 2.20
CA GLY A 133 -10.63 1.63 1.47
C GLY A 133 -10.33 2.85 2.35
N ALA A 134 -10.30 4.03 1.72
CA ALA A 134 -10.05 5.30 2.41
C ALA A 134 -11.34 5.93 2.97
N ALA A 135 -12.50 5.57 2.42
CA ALA A 135 -13.82 6.05 2.83
C ALA A 135 -14.85 4.93 2.69
N PRO A 136 -15.58 4.55 3.76
CA PRO A 136 -15.56 5.16 5.09
C PRO A 136 -14.25 4.93 5.86
N GLY A 137 -13.40 4.01 5.42
CA GLY A 137 -12.13 3.69 6.06
C GLY A 137 -12.28 2.87 7.34
N PRO A 138 -11.18 2.59 8.04
CA PRO A 138 -11.14 1.97 9.36
C PRO A 138 -12.11 2.61 10.35
N ALA A 139 -12.65 1.83 11.29
CA ALA A 139 -13.60 2.33 12.29
C ALA A 139 -13.02 3.49 13.11
N CYS A 140 -11.74 3.41 13.45
CA CYS A 140 -11.02 4.44 14.19
C CYS A 140 -10.87 5.78 13.45
N PHE A 141 -11.14 5.85 12.14
CA PHE A 141 -11.13 7.14 11.43
C PHE A 141 -12.33 8.01 11.75
N GLY A 142 -13.41 7.43 12.30
CA GLY A 142 -14.60 8.18 12.67
C GLY A 142 -15.50 8.60 11.50
N TYR A 143 -15.25 8.12 10.27
CA TYR A 143 -16.01 8.44 9.07
C TYR A 143 -17.15 7.46 8.77
N GLY A 144 -17.52 6.63 9.75
CA GLY A 144 -18.65 5.70 9.65
C GLY A 144 -18.25 4.27 9.25
N GLY A 145 -16.96 3.91 9.31
CA GLY A 145 -16.50 2.53 9.21
C GLY A 145 -17.13 1.66 10.29
N LYS A 146 -17.56 0.44 9.91
CA LYS A 146 -18.26 -0.51 10.79
C LYS A 146 -17.56 -1.87 10.86
N ASP A 147 -16.56 -2.09 10.01
CA ASP A 147 -15.81 -3.34 9.95
C ASP A 147 -14.49 -3.19 10.69
N ALA A 148 -14.08 -4.25 11.40
CA ALA A 148 -12.77 -4.32 12.02
C ALA A 148 -11.67 -4.38 10.96
N THR A 149 -10.59 -3.64 11.15
CA THR A 149 -9.46 -3.61 10.22
C THR A 149 -8.11 -3.73 10.93
N ILE A 150 -7.06 -4.03 10.17
CA ILE A 150 -5.68 -4.05 10.68
C ILE A 150 -5.30 -2.70 11.32
N THR A 151 -5.78 -1.57 10.78
CA THR A 151 -5.51 -0.25 11.35
C THR A 151 -6.12 -0.10 12.75
N ASP A 152 -7.33 -0.63 12.98
CA ASP A 152 -7.96 -0.63 14.30
C ASP A 152 -7.16 -1.46 15.29
N VAL A 153 -6.68 -2.64 14.89
CA VAL A 153 -5.81 -3.50 15.69
C VAL A 153 -4.49 -2.78 16.03
N PHE A 154 -3.82 -2.19 15.07
CA PHE A 154 -2.55 -1.47 15.29
C PHE A 154 -2.71 -0.27 16.22
N LEU A 155 -3.86 0.42 16.16
CA LEU A 155 -4.16 1.48 17.10
C LEU A 155 -4.26 0.94 18.52
N LEU A 156 -5.03 -0.15 18.74
CA LEU A 156 -5.25 -0.74 20.06
C LEU A 156 -3.98 -1.37 20.64
N LEU A 157 -3.11 -1.92 19.79
CA LEU A 157 -1.77 -2.42 20.18
C LEU A 157 -0.76 -1.29 20.46
N GLY A 158 -1.14 -0.01 20.26
CA GLY A 158 -0.26 1.13 20.50
C GLY A 158 0.83 1.31 19.46
N VAL A 159 0.72 0.67 18.27
CA VAL A 159 1.63 0.88 17.14
C VAL A 159 1.44 2.27 16.54
N PHE A 160 0.21 2.78 16.55
CA PHE A 160 -0.10 4.13 16.11
C PHE A 160 -0.40 5.05 17.29
N ASP A 161 0.23 6.24 17.29
CA ASP A 161 -0.14 7.33 18.17
C ASP A 161 -1.41 8.00 17.60
N PRO A 162 -2.56 7.93 18.32
CA PRO A 162 -3.82 8.45 17.79
C PRO A 162 -3.79 9.94 17.49
N ALA A 163 -2.95 10.72 18.18
CA ALA A 163 -2.85 12.16 18.00
C ALA A 163 -1.90 12.58 16.86
N ARG A 164 -1.02 11.67 16.41
CA ARG A 164 0.00 11.96 15.40
C ARG A 164 -0.23 11.32 14.05
N TYR A 165 -1.34 10.61 13.88
CA TYR A 165 -1.64 9.97 12.61
C TYR A 165 -1.77 10.98 11.47
N PHE A 166 -1.20 10.69 10.29
CA PHE A 166 -1.03 11.64 9.19
C PHE A 166 -0.42 13.00 9.61
N GLY A 167 0.56 12.98 10.51
CA GLY A 167 1.17 14.20 11.01
C GLY A 167 0.21 15.06 11.84
N GLY A 168 -0.73 14.42 12.55
CA GLY A 168 -1.72 15.09 13.39
C GLY A 168 -2.93 15.65 12.64
N LYS A 169 -3.07 15.32 11.33
CA LYS A 169 -4.24 15.77 10.54
C LYS A 169 -5.50 14.92 10.77
N LEU A 170 -5.33 13.74 11.30
CA LEU A 170 -6.42 12.83 11.65
C LEU A 170 -6.16 12.28 13.06
N THR A 171 -7.08 12.53 13.97
CA THR A 171 -7.07 11.90 15.30
C THR A 171 -7.83 10.59 15.23
N LEU A 172 -7.20 9.50 15.65
CA LEU A 172 -7.82 8.18 15.65
C LEU A 172 -8.66 7.97 16.91
N ASP A 173 -9.83 7.35 16.73
CA ASP A 173 -10.80 7.04 17.79
C ASP A 173 -10.59 5.61 18.28
N ALA A 174 -9.93 5.47 19.43
CA ALA A 174 -9.64 4.16 20.02
C ALA A 174 -10.90 3.47 20.57
N GLU A 175 -11.93 4.22 21.00
CA GLU A 175 -13.18 3.65 21.52
C GLU A 175 -13.94 2.94 20.40
N ARG A 176 -14.00 3.55 19.20
CA ARG A 176 -14.58 2.92 18.00
C ARG A 176 -13.82 1.68 17.57
N ALA A 177 -12.49 1.72 17.58
CA ALA A 177 -11.66 0.54 17.28
C ALA A 177 -11.97 -0.58 18.28
N LEU A 178 -12.02 -0.27 19.56
CA LEU A 178 -12.32 -1.24 20.63
C LEU A 178 -13.72 -1.85 20.45
N ASP A 179 -14.73 -1.03 20.20
CA ASP A 179 -16.10 -1.47 19.99
C ASP A 179 -16.22 -2.44 18.81
N VAL A 180 -15.65 -2.07 17.66
CA VAL A 180 -15.73 -2.90 16.46
C VAL A 180 -14.97 -4.22 16.62
N ILE A 181 -13.77 -4.24 17.20
CA ILE A 181 -13.04 -5.49 17.47
C ILE A 181 -13.79 -6.37 18.46
N THR A 182 -14.34 -5.77 19.51
CA THR A 182 -15.09 -6.53 20.52
C THR A 182 -16.35 -7.17 19.92
N THR A 183 -17.11 -6.41 19.15
CA THR A 183 -18.40 -6.88 18.63
C THR A 183 -18.26 -7.84 17.45
N THR A 184 -17.27 -7.62 16.57
CA THR A 184 -17.15 -8.40 15.32
C THR A 184 -16.16 -9.55 15.41
N ILE A 185 -15.23 -9.55 16.37
CA ILE A 185 -14.18 -10.56 16.50
C ILE A 185 -14.23 -11.26 17.88
N ALA A 186 -14.05 -10.50 18.96
CA ALA A 186 -13.90 -11.08 20.30
C ALA A 186 -15.16 -11.84 20.76
N THR A 187 -16.33 -11.20 20.65
CA THR A 187 -17.61 -11.81 21.08
C THR A 187 -17.97 -13.06 20.28
N PRO A 188 -17.93 -13.07 18.91
CA PRO A 188 -18.21 -14.28 18.14
C PRO A 188 -17.29 -15.46 18.45
N LEU A 189 -16.01 -15.19 18.77
CA LEU A 189 -15.02 -16.22 19.08
C LEU A 189 -14.93 -16.55 20.58
N ALA A 190 -15.76 -15.92 21.42
CA ALA A 190 -15.71 -16.05 22.89
C ALA A 190 -14.30 -15.76 23.46
N LEU A 191 -13.57 -14.81 22.87
CA LEU A 191 -12.26 -14.36 23.31
C LEU A 191 -12.36 -13.10 24.16
N SER A 192 -11.34 -12.85 25.00
CA SER A 192 -11.14 -11.50 25.50
C SER A 192 -10.75 -10.57 24.35
N THR A 193 -10.99 -9.27 24.51
CA THR A 193 -10.58 -8.31 23.46
C THR A 193 -9.07 -8.34 23.24
N PHE A 194 -8.29 -8.56 24.29
CA PHE A 194 -6.83 -8.68 24.17
C PHE A 194 -6.39 -9.91 23.38
N ASP A 195 -7.08 -11.05 23.55
CA ASP A 195 -6.77 -12.28 22.81
C ASP A 195 -7.25 -12.20 21.34
N ALA A 196 -8.13 -11.24 21.03
CA ALA A 196 -8.64 -10.98 19.68
C ALA A 196 -7.76 -10.00 18.88
N LEU A 197 -6.78 -9.33 19.50
CA LEU A 197 -5.81 -8.43 18.89
C LEU A 197 -4.57 -9.17 18.42
#